data_756b9c6b158f66fbf2a6a045802c11ce
#
_entry.id   756b9c6b158f66fbf2a6a045802c11ce
#
_cell.length_a   1.000
_cell.length_b   1.000
_cell.length_c   1.000
_cell.angle_alpha   90.00
_cell.angle_beta   90.00
_cell.angle_gamma   90.00
#
_symmetry.space_group_name_H-M   'P 1'
#
loop_
_entity.id
_entity.type
_entity.pdbx_description
1 polymer ?
#
loop_
_entity_poly.entity_id
_entity_poly.type
_entity_poly.pdbx_seq_one_letter_code
_entity_poly.pdbx_strand_id
1 'polypeptide(L)'
;MTASGFIRCLDSSTDAKLFLRRHVQAAFVLVSHDTDQIARVCSRVLVLDAGRQRHLGDIGEGIRLYQEISRQHISTVPHEQVAEGTAASILLCDDTVGSGGTLQFKISIELPQPVANADVRVVLWGDDGLPASDSYTKTQGSSLRLVQGANVITCAVGPLVLKRGRYAISIALLNRSNNFHLYWGDRVRTIEVDGPATGAVAYTPALASLSVTAPASQRRVLDS
;
A
#
# COMPACT_ATOMS: atom_id res chain seq x y z
N MET A 1 -41.86 -16.58 2.87
CA MET A 1 -41.29 -15.83 1.74
C MET A 1 -39.89 -15.40 2.18
N THR A 2 -38.91 -16.21 1.80
CA THR A 2 -37.48 -16.05 2.17
C THR A 2 -36.79 -15.25 1.10
N ALA A 3 -36.41 -14.01 1.42
CA ALA A 3 -35.57 -13.19 0.56
C ALA A 3 -34.10 -13.55 0.81
N SER A 4 -33.53 -14.43 -0.02
CA SER A 4 -32.09 -14.65 -0.08
C SER A 4 -31.44 -13.51 -0.87
N GLY A 5 -30.97 -12.48 -0.18
CA GLY A 5 -30.18 -11.41 -0.78
C GLY A 5 -28.72 -11.85 -0.89
N PHE A 6 -28.24 -12.17 -2.07
CA PHE A 6 -26.83 -12.34 -2.36
C PHE A 6 -26.13 -10.96 -2.35
N ILE A 7 -25.19 -10.76 -1.44
CA ILE A 7 -24.29 -9.59 -1.47
C ILE A 7 -23.20 -9.91 -2.50
N ARG A 8 -23.27 -9.25 -3.66
CA ARG A 8 -22.19 -9.24 -4.64
C ARG A 8 -21.26 -8.08 -4.27
N CYS A 9 -19.99 -8.34 -3.99
CA CYS A 9 -18.97 -7.31 -3.92
C CYS A 9 -18.92 -6.56 -5.25
N LEU A 10 -19.21 -5.27 -5.23
CA LEU A 10 -19.09 -4.37 -6.39
C LEU A 10 -17.72 -3.70 -6.32
N ASP A 11 -16.85 -4.02 -7.26
CA ASP A 11 -15.43 -3.60 -7.28
C ASP A 11 -15.19 -2.18 -7.79
N SER A 12 -16.21 -1.35 -8.03
CA SER A 12 -16.00 0.02 -8.46
C SER A 12 -17.03 1.01 -7.90
N SER A 13 -16.56 2.21 -7.58
CA SER A 13 -17.39 3.32 -7.08
C SER A 13 -18.49 3.76 -8.06
N THR A 14 -18.36 3.45 -9.34
CA THR A 14 -19.33 3.74 -10.40
C THR A 14 -20.52 2.79 -10.33
N ASP A 15 -20.28 1.51 -10.03
CA ASP A 15 -21.32 0.48 -9.95
C ASP A 15 -22.21 0.68 -8.72
N ALA A 16 -21.64 1.10 -7.58
CA ALA A 16 -22.39 1.42 -6.37
C ALA A 16 -23.38 2.58 -6.60
N LYS A 17 -22.97 3.64 -7.31
CA LYS A 17 -23.85 4.77 -7.63
C LYS A 17 -24.97 4.40 -8.59
N LEU A 18 -24.69 3.52 -9.56
CA LEU A 18 -25.70 3.04 -10.52
C LEU A 18 -26.73 2.13 -9.84
N PHE A 19 -26.28 1.27 -8.91
CA PHE A 19 -27.14 0.38 -8.13
C PHE A 19 -28.10 1.18 -7.23
N LEU A 20 -27.59 2.22 -6.55
CA LEU A 20 -28.39 3.08 -5.68
C LEU A 20 -29.48 3.86 -6.43
N ARG A 21 -29.20 4.32 -7.66
CA ARG A 21 -30.19 5.03 -8.48
C ARG A 21 -31.36 4.14 -8.91
N ARG A 22 -31.20 2.82 -8.96
CA ARG A 22 -32.24 1.85 -9.37
C ARG A 22 -33.08 1.33 -8.21
N HIS A 23 -32.63 1.48 -6.96
CA HIS A 23 -33.27 0.85 -5.79
C HIS A 23 -33.57 1.86 -4.66
N VAL A 24 -34.30 2.91 -5.00
CA VAL A 24 -34.64 4.05 -4.10
C VAL A 24 -35.37 3.65 -2.80
N GLN A 25 -35.86 2.41 -2.68
CA GLN A 25 -36.58 1.92 -1.50
C GLN A 25 -35.89 0.78 -0.76
N ALA A 26 -34.66 0.44 -1.10
CA ALA A 26 -33.94 -0.65 -0.43
C ALA A 26 -32.92 -0.09 0.57
N ALA A 27 -32.88 -0.66 1.78
CA ALA A 27 -31.77 -0.47 2.70
C ALA A 27 -30.59 -1.34 2.25
N PHE A 28 -29.38 -0.79 2.27
CA PHE A 28 -28.16 -1.55 1.97
C PHE A 28 -27.12 -1.34 3.07
N VAL A 29 -26.22 -2.30 3.21
CA VAL A 29 -25.05 -2.22 4.09
C VAL A 29 -23.80 -2.32 3.21
N LEU A 30 -22.97 -1.30 3.29
CA LEU A 30 -21.65 -1.28 2.65
C LEU A 30 -20.59 -1.56 3.71
N VAL A 31 -19.76 -2.57 3.50
CA VAL A 31 -18.57 -2.83 4.32
C VAL A 31 -17.35 -2.47 3.50
N SER A 32 -16.61 -1.47 3.96
CA SER A 32 -15.41 -0.96 3.27
C SER A 32 -14.45 -0.37 4.29
N HIS A 33 -13.17 -0.36 3.95
CA HIS A 33 -12.14 0.43 4.64
C HIS A 33 -11.86 1.77 3.93
N ASP A 34 -12.47 1.99 2.77
CA ASP A 34 -12.41 3.24 2.02
C ASP A 34 -13.43 4.25 2.61
N THR A 35 -12.91 5.15 3.43
CA THR A 35 -13.71 6.18 4.12
C THR A 35 -14.34 7.18 3.16
N ASP A 36 -13.71 7.45 2.01
CA ASP A 36 -14.25 8.33 0.98
C ASP A 36 -15.46 7.71 0.29
N GLN A 37 -15.39 6.40 0.01
CA GLN A 37 -16.52 5.67 -0.54
C GLN A 37 -17.70 5.67 0.44
N ILE A 38 -17.44 5.41 1.72
CA ILE A 38 -18.46 5.45 2.79
C ILE A 38 -19.10 6.83 2.86
N ALA A 39 -18.30 7.90 2.89
CA ALA A 39 -18.79 9.29 2.98
C ALA A 39 -19.66 9.69 1.79
N ARG A 40 -19.41 9.16 0.60
CA ARG A 40 -20.18 9.49 -0.62
C ARG A 40 -21.46 8.72 -0.79
N VAL A 41 -21.58 7.54 -0.17
CA VAL A 41 -22.64 6.57 -0.49
C VAL A 41 -23.57 6.33 0.69
N CYS A 42 -23.06 6.36 1.91
CA CYS A 42 -23.81 6.03 3.11
C CYS A 42 -24.45 7.28 3.75
N SER A 43 -25.56 7.08 4.43
CA SER A 43 -26.21 8.12 5.27
C SER A 43 -25.85 8.00 6.75
N ARG A 44 -25.36 6.83 7.16
CA ARG A 44 -24.92 6.52 8.54
C ARG A 44 -23.74 5.54 8.48
N VAL A 45 -22.91 5.55 9.51
CA VAL A 45 -21.79 4.63 9.64
C VAL A 45 -21.85 3.87 10.97
N LEU A 46 -21.51 2.58 10.91
CA LEU A 46 -21.24 1.73 12.06
C LEU A 46 -19.75 1.47 12.11
N VAL A 47 -19.08 1.86 13.21
CA VAL A 47 -17.68 1.54 13.47
C VAL A 47 -17.63 0.37 14.47
N LEU A 48 -16.92 -0.68 14.07
CA LEU A 48 -16.65 -1.85 14.90
C LEU A 48 -15.16 -1.93 15.23
N ASP A 49 -14.84 -2.25 16.46
CA ASP A 49 -13.49 -2.48 16.95
C ASP A 49 -13.48 -3.67 17.89
N ALA A 50 -12.62 -4.66 17.63
CA ALA A 50 -12.53 -5.90 18.38
C ALA A 50 -13.91 -6.56 18.65
N GLY A 51 -14.79 -6.56 17.65
CA GLY A 51 -16.15 -7.11 17.74
C GLY A 51 -17.16 -6.27 18.54
N ARG A 52 -16.76 -5.07 18.98
CA ARG A 52 -17.64 -4.14 19.73
C ARG A 52 -18.04 -2.95 18.87
N GLN A 53 -19.28 -2.54 19.02
CA GLN A 53 -19.77 -1.29 18.42
C GLN A 53 -19.13 -0.10 19.17
N ARG A 54 -18.41 0.75 18.41
CA ARG A 54 -17.78 1.98 18.92
C ARG A 54 -18.59 3.22 18.56
N HIS A 55 -19.23 3.21 17.39
CA HIS A 55 -20.06 4.30 16.90
C HIS A 55 -21.17 3.76 15.99
N LEU A 56 -22.34 4.40 16.04
CA LEU A 56 -23.42 4.21 15.06
C LEU A 56 -24.14 5.53 14.89
N GLY A 57 -23.98 6.18 13.74
CA GLY A 57 -24.62 7.47 13.51
C GLY A 57 -23.97 8.31 12.43
N ASP A 58 -23.59 9.53 12.78
CA ASP A 58 -23.01 10.51 11.86
C ASP A 58 -21.74 9.99 11.18
N ILE A 59 -21.62 10.28 9.88
CA ILE A 59 -20.53 9.78 9.06
C ILE A 59 -19.19 10.43 9.44
N GLY A 60 -19.19 11.76 9.65
CA GLY A 60 -17.97 12.50 9.98
C GLY A 60 -17.40 12.11 11.33
N GLU A 61 -18.26 11.91 12.33
CA GLU A 61 -17.83 11.42 13.64
C GLU A 61 -17.31 9.99 13.57
N GLY A 62 -18.02 9.12 12.86
CA GLY A 62 -17.60 7.73 12.70
C GLY A 62 -16.30 7.58 11.93
N ILE A 63 -16.07 8.34 10.87
CA ILE A 63 -14.81 8.33 10.13
C ILE A 63 -13.66 8.82 11.02
N ARG A 64 -13.84 9.91 11.77
CA ARG A 64 -12.83 10.39 12.72
C ARG A 64 -12.47 9.33 13.77
N LEU A 65 -13.48 8.70 14.35
CA LEU A 65 -13.27 7.63 15.33
C LEU A 65 -12.57 6.41 14.71
N TYR A 66 -12.96 6.01 13.49
CA TYR A 66 -12.29 4.93 12.78
C TYR A 66 -10.81 5.23 12.53
N GLN A 67 -10.50 6.45 12.08
CA GLN A 67 -9.12 6.89 11.89
C GLN A 67 -8.32 6.90 13.20
N GLU A 68 -8.95 7.34 14.31
CA GLU A 68 -8.31 7.33 15.65
C GLU A 68 -8.02 5.90 16.13
N ILE A 69 -9.01 5.01 16.02
CA ILE A 69 -8.84 3.58 16.35
C ILE A 69 -7.74 2.96 15.46
N SER A 70 -7.78 3.25 14.16
CA SER A 70 -6.77 2.76 13.22
C SER A 70 -5.37 3.23 13.59
N ARG A 71 -5.19 4.48 14.02
CA ARG A 71 -3.92 5.00 14.54
C ARG A 71 -3.45 4.26 15.79
N GLN A 72 -4.35 3.94 16.71
CA GLN A 72 -4.03 3.20 17.93
C GLN A 72 -3.64 1.74 17.65
N HIS A 73 -4.26 1.14 16.63
CA HIS A 73 -3.97 -0.22 16.19
C HIS A 73 -2.79 -0.31 15.21
N ILE A 74 -2.28 0.81 14.72
CA ILE A 74 -1.06 0.84 13.92
C ILE A 74 0.09 0.36 14.82
N SER A 75 0.52 -0.86 14.60
CA SER A 75 1.75 -1.34 15.21
C SER A 75 2.89 -0.42 14.81
N THR A 76 3.41 0.35 15.76
CA THR A 76 4.62 1.16 15.56
C THR A 76 5.87 0.29 15.54
N VAL A 77 5.71 -1.00 15.84
CA VAL A 77 6.80 -1.97 15.78
C VAL A 77 6.98 -2.44 14.34
N PRO A 78 8.15 -2.22 13.75
CA PRO A 78 8.46 -2.77 12.44
C PRO A 78 8.23 -4.28 12.43
N HIS A 79 7.54 -4.78 11.42
CA HIS A 79 7.29 -6.19 11.24
C HIS A 79 7.88 -6.65 9.92
N GLU A 80 8.79 -7.60 9.98
CA GLU A 80 9.42 -8.19 8.80
C GLU A 80 9.09 -9.68 8.71
N GLN A 81 8.72 -10.13 7.54
CA GLN A 81 8.54 -11.53 7.20
C GLN A 81 9.38 -11.85 5.95
N VAL A 82 10.12 -12.91 6.02
CA VAL A 82 10.96 -13.40 4.94
C VAL A 82 10.55 -14.83 4.64
N ALA A 83 10.48 -15.18 3.36
CA ALA A 83 10.17 -16.54 2.93
C ALA A 83 11.20 -17.54 3.46
N GLU A 84 10.78 -18.77 3.70
CA GLU A 84 11.68 -19.84 4.15
C GLU A 84 12.86 -20.03 3.18
N GLY A 85 14.06 -20.17 3.73
CA GLY A 85 15.29 -20.29 2.95
C GLY A 85 15.75 -19.00 2.26
N THR A 86 15.12 -17.86 2.58
CA THR A 86 15.43 -16.53 2.01
C THR A 86 16.03 -15.66 3.11
N ALA A 87 17.05 -14.85 2.78
CA ALA A 87 17.54 -13.77 3.63
C ALA A 87 17.35 -12.45 2.90
N ALA A 88 16.86 -11.42 3.59
CA ALA A 88 16.61 -10.11 2.99
C ALA A 88 17.04 -8.98 3.92
N SER A 89 17.46 -7.86 3.34
CA SER A 89 17.74 -6.61 4.06
C SER A 89 17.42 -5.40 3.20
N ILE A 90 17.01 -4.32 3.86
CA ILE A 90 16.68 -3.04 3.23
C ILE A 90 17.66 -1.97 3.70
N LEU A 91 18.27 -1.29 2.73
CA LEU A 91 19.17 -0.16 2.97
C LEU A 91 18.59 1.09 2.28
N LEU A 92 18.21 2.10 3.05
CA LEU A 92 17.92 3.43 2.52
C LEU A 92 19.22 4.12 2.10
N CYS A 93 19.19 4.83 0.97
CA CYS A 93 20.31 5.68 0.55
C CYS A 93 20.32 6.99 1.34
N ASP A 94 19.13 7.57 1.55
CA ASP A 94 18.91 8.78 2.33
C ASP A 94 17.65 8.60 3.19
N ASP A 95 17.63 9.16 4.38
CA ASP A 95 16.48 9.19 5.29
C ASP A 95 15.68 10.49 5.18
N THR A 96 16.16 11.46 4.39
CA THR A 96 15.50 12.73 4.13
C THR A 96 15.34 12.94 2.62
N VAL A 97 14.12 13.32 2.21
CA VAL A 97 13.77 13.54 0.80
C VAL A 97 13.05 14.89 0.68
N GLY A 98 13.50 15.76 -0.24
CA GLY A 98 12.76 16.98 -0.56
C GLY A 98 11.41 16.68 -1.22
N SER A 99 10.38 17.48 -0.98
CA SER A 99 9.09 17.36 -1.69
C SER A 99 9.30 17.51 -3.19
N GLY A 100 8.75 16.57 -3.97
CA GLY A 100 9.03 16.40 -5.40
C GLY A 100 10.31 15.63 -5.69
N GLY A 101 11.07 15.23 -4.68
CA GLY A 101 12.28 14.41 -4.82
C GLY A 101 11.99 12.93 -5.02
N THR A 102 13.06 12.14 -5.05
CA THR A 102 13.02 10.69 -5.27
C THR A 102 13.66 9.97 -4.10
N LEU A 103 12.90 9.07 -3.48
CA LEU A 103 13.42 8.14 -2.47
C LEU A 103 14.21 7.02 -3.14
N GLN A 104 15.43 6.81 -2.71
CA GLN A 104 16.28 5.73 -3.19
C GLN A 104 16.60 4.74 -2.09
N PHE A 105 16.53 3.45 -2.40
CA PHE A 105 16.91 2.37 -1.49
C PHE A 105 17.33 1.11 -2.24
N LYS A 106 17.96 0.19 -1.52
CA LYS A 106 18.37 -1.10 -2.03
C LYS A 106 17.71 -2.22 -1.22
N ILE A 107 17.25 -3.23 -1.93
CA ILE A 107 16.81 -4.51 -1.35
C ILE A 107 17.91 -5.53 -1.70
N SER A 108 18.56 -6.07 -0.69
CA SER A 108 19.45 -7.24 -0.84
C SER A 108 18.65 -8.47 -0.44
N ILE A 109 18.59 -9.47 -1.32
CA ILE A 109 17.86 -10.70 -1.06
C ILE A 109 18.65 -11.91 -1.57
N GLU A 110 18.72 -12.96 -0.77
CA GLU A 110 19.27 -14.25 -1.16
C GLU A 110 18.15 -15.26 -1.33
N LEU A 111 18.08 -15.87 -2.51
CA LEU A 111 16.98 -16.76 -2.90
C LEU A 111 17.45 -18.19 -3.07
N PRO A 112 16.70 -19.20 -2.56
CA PRO A 112 17.01 -20.61 -2.75
C PRO A 112 16.81 -21.08 -4.20
N GLN A 113 16.01 -20.37 -4.98
CA GLN A 113 15.70 -20.67 -6.38
C GLN A 113 15.37 -19.40 -7.16
N PRO A 114 15.51 -19.39 -8.50
CA PRO A 114 15.25 -18.22 -9.31
C PRO A 114 13.75 -17.87 -9.36
N VAL A 115 13.44 -16.59 -9.52
CA VAL A 115 12.08 -16.08 -9.68
C VAL A 115 11.99 -15.29 -11.00
N ALA A 116 11.24 -15.83 -11.95
CA ALA A 116 11.17 -15.25 -13.31
C ALA A 116 10.44 -13.90 -13.36
N ASN A 117 9.41 -13.74 -12.51
CA ASN A 117 8.59 -12.54 -12.45
C ASN A 117 8.40 -12.11 -11.00
N ALA A 118 9.20 -11.17 -10.54
CA ALA A 118 9.06 -10.57 -9.23
C ALA A 118 8.51 -9.15 -9.34
N ASP A 119 7.76 -8.75 -8.34
CA ASP A 119 7.21 -7.40 -8.19
C ASP A 119 7.71 -6.75 -6.90
N VAL A 120 7.94 -5.45 -6.98
CA VAL A 120 8.18 -4.61 -5.80
C VAL A 120 6.97 -3.71 -5.57
N ARG A 121 6.52 -3.62 -4.34
CA ARG A 121 5.54 -2.62 -3.90
C ARG A 121 6.12 -1.83 -2.74
N VAL A 122 5.90 -0.52 -2.78
CA VAL A 122 6.37 0.42 -1.76
C VAL A 122 5.19 1.29 -1.34
N VAL A 123 4.90 1.31 -0.06
CA VAL A 123 3.84 2.15 0.51
C VAL A 123 4.46 3.10 1.52
N LEU A 124 4.18 4.39 1.38
CA LEU A 124 4.52 5.42 2.35
C LEU A 124 3.28 5.75 3.17
N TRP A 125 3.42 5.70 4.48
CA TRP A 125 2.34 5.93 5.44
C TRP A 125 2.57 7.26 6.14
N GLY A 126 1.57 8.12 6.15
CA GLY A 126 1.59 9.36 6.92
C GLY A 126 1.40 9.12 8.43
N ASP A 127 1.60 10.16 9.22
CA ASP A 127 1.39 10.13 10.68
C ASP A 127 -0.06 9.85 11.07
N ASP A 128 -1.01 10.07 10.15
CA ASP A 128 -2.42 9.71 10.30
C ASP A 128 -2.69 8.22 10.06
N GLY A 129 -1.65 7.46 9.70
CA GLY A 129 -1.74 6.04 9.40
C GLY A 129 -2.38 5.72 8.05
N LEU A 130 -2.61 6.73 7.23
CA LEU A 130 -3.13 6.55 5.88
C LEU A 130 -2.00 6.45 4.85
N PRO A 131 -2.18 5.71 3.75
CA PRO A 131 -1.19 5.65 2.70
C PRO A 131 -1.09 7.00 1.99
N ALA A 132 0.08 7.61 2.05
CA ALA A 132 0.39 8.85 1.35
C ALA A 132 0.91 8.60 -0.08
N SER A 133 1.49 7.44 -0.34
CA SER A 133 1.93 6.97 -1.66
C SER A 133 1.90 5.45 -1.71
N ASP A 134 1.50 4.88 -2.84
CA ASP A 134 1.53 3.44 -3.13
C ASP A 134 2.09 3.23 -4.54
N SER A 135 3.26 2.66 -4.62
CA SER A 135 3.99 2.43 -5.87
C SER A 135 4.20 0.93 -6.07
N TYR A 136 3.77 0.39 -7.21
CA TYR A 136 3.78 -1.03 -7.48
C TYR A 136 4.22 -1.34 -8.91
N THR A 137 5.30 -2.13 -9.10
CA THR A 137 5.82 -2.47 -10.42
C THR A 137 4.78 -3.14 -11.33
N LYS A 138 3.90 -3.95 -10.77
CA LYS A 138 2.82 -4.61 -11.52
C LYS A 138 1.88 -3.62 -12.19
N THR A 139 1.50 -2.54 -11.52
CA THR A 139 0.61 -1.51 -12.07
C THR A 139 1.31 -0.68 -13.15
N GLN A 140 2.63 -0.67 -13.16
CA GLN A 140 3.47 0.02 -14.14
C GLN A 140 3.87 -0.88 -15.33
N GLY A 141 3.36 -2.12 -15.37
CA GLY A 141 3.65 -3.08 -16.43
C GLY A 141 5.07 -3.63 -16.43
N SER A 142 5.85 -3.41 -15.36
CA SER A 142 7.22 -3.90 -15.19
C SER A 142 7.30 -5.12 -14.28
N SER A 143 8.33 -5.94 -14.43
CA SER A 143 8.66 -7.03 -13.53
C SER A 143 10.17 -7.25 -13.49
N LEU A 144 10.63 -7.91 -12.46
CA LEU A 144 12.03 -8.26 -12.23
C LEU A 144 12.25 -9.75 -12.44
N ARG A 145 13.42 -10.09 -12.98
CA ARG A 145 13.95 -11.45 -12.93
C ARG A 145 15.00 -11.53 -11.83
N LEU A 146 14.82 -12.44 -10.90
CA LEU A 146 15.76 -12.68 -9.80
C LEU A 146 16.39 -14.05 -10.00
N VAL A 147 17.69 -14.15 -9.73
CA VAL A 147 18.45 -15.40 -9.86
C VAL A 147 18.52 -16.13 -8.52
N GLN A 148 18.88 -17.41 -8.55
CA GLN A 148 19.27 -18.15 -7.36
C GLN A 148 20.49 -17.49 -6.70
N GLY A 149 20.55 -17.44 -5.37
CA GLY A 149 21.60 -16.79 -4.61
C GLY A 149 21.34 -15.30 -4.41
N ALA A 150 22.40 -14.51 -4.30
CA ALA A 150 22.35 -13.11 -3.93
C ALA A 150 21.85 -12.21 -5.07
N ASN A 151 20.85 -11.37 -4.77
CA ASN A 151 20.31 -10.35 -5.65
C ASN A 151 20.35 -8.99 -4.92
N VAL A 152 20.71 -7.93 -5.64
CA VAL A 152 20.62 -6.56 -5.16
C VAL A 152 19.71 -5.77 -6.10
N ILE A 153 18.60 -5.27 -5.58
CA ILE A 153 17.59 -4.51 -6.31
C ILE A 153 17.73 -3.06 -5.89
N THR A 154 18.06 -2.18 -6.82
CA THR A 154 18.04 -0.73 -6.57
C THR A 154 16.66 -0.19 -6.94
N CYS A 155 16.02 0.49 -6.01
CA CYS A 155 14.69 1.07 -6.15
C CYS A 155 14.76 2.59 -6.06
N ALA A 156 13.99 3.25 -6.91
CA ALA A 156 13.78 4.69 -6.87
C ALA A 156 12.30 4.98 -7.01
N VAL A 157 11.72 5.66 -6.01
CA VAL A 157 10.30 6.01 -5.92
C VAL A 157 10.16 7.52 -5.99
N GLY A 158 9.53 8.03 -7.00
CA GLY A 158 9.37 9.48 -7.18
C GLY A 158 8.70 9.87 -8.50
N PRO A 159 8.38 11.18 -8.66
CA PRO A 159 8.56 12.22 -7.65
C PRO A 159 7.58 12.09 -6.47
N LEU A 160 8.07 12.28 -5.25
CA LEU A 160 7.25 12.24 -4.04
C LEU A 160 6.68 13.63 -3.73
N VAL A 161 5.50 13.93 -4.24
CA VAL A 161 4.81 15.19 -3.97
C VAL A 161 4.06 15.08 -2.63
N LEU A 162 4.81 15.16 -1.54
CA LEU A 162 4.31 15.01 -0.18
C LEU A 162 4.50 16.32 0.61
N LYS A 163 3.63 16.55 1.59
CA LYS A 163 3.82 17.63 2.55
C LYS A 163 5.00 17.32 3.47
N ARG A 164 5.58 18.35 4.08
CA ARG A 164 6.58 18.18 5.13
C ARG A 164 6.04 17.27 6.23
N GLY A 165 6.84 16.28 6.62
CA GLY A 165 6.44 15.35 7.67
C GLY A 165 7.27 14.08 7.68
N ARG A 166 6.91 13.20 8.59
CA ARG A 166 7.51 11.90 8.80
C ARG A 166 6.64 10.85 8.14
N TYR A 167 7.26 9.91 7.42
CA TYR A 167 6.55 8.84 6.71
C TYR A 167 7.20 7.49 6.99
N ALA A 168 6.39 6.52 7.40
CA ALA A 168 6.83 5.15 7.53
C ALA A 168 6.76 4.42 6.19
N ILE A 169 7.72 3.52 5.93
CA ILE A 169 7.85 2.80 4.67
C ILE A 169 7.53 1.33 4.88
N SER A 170 6.57 0.81 4.11
CA SER A 170 6.35 -0.63 3.95
C SER A 170 6.83 -1.06 2.56
N ILE A 171 7.51 -2.20 2.50
CA ILE A 171 8.09 -2.74 1.26
C ILE A 171 7.69 -4.20 1.12
N ALA A 172 7.20 -4.58 -0.06
CA ALA A 172 6.96 -5.96 -0.42
C ALA A 172 7.76 -6.35 -1.65
N LEU A 173 8.34 -7.55 -1.64
CA LEU A 173 8.86 -8.23 -2.80
C LEU A 173 8.06 -9.51 -3.00
N LEU A 174 7.39 -9.64 -4.15
CA LEU A 174 6.44 -10.70 -4.42
C LEU A 174 6.88 -11.53 -5.62
N ASN A 175 6.60 -12.83 -5.58
CA ASN A 175 6.60 -13.65 -6.77
C ASN A 175 5.24 -13.51 -7.45
N ARG A 176 5.20 -12.88 -8.63
CA ARG A 176 3.97 -12.61 -9.39
C ARG A 176 3.20 -13.88 -9.77
N SER A 177 3.91 -14.98 -10.01
CA SER A 177 3.31 -16.22 -10.53
C SER A 177 2.35 -16.87 -9.54
N ASN A 178 2.62 -16.76 -8.25
CA ASN A 178 1.81 -17.37 -7.17
C ASN A 178 1.36 -16.37 -6.11
N ASN A 179 1.64 -15.08 -6.31
CA ASN A 179 1.36 -13.99 -5.38
C ASN A 179 1.96 -14.20 -3.97
N PHE A 180 3.08 -14.92 -3.89
CA PHE A 180 3.75 -15.24 -2.65
C PHE A 180 4.76 -14.16 -2.27
N HIS A 181 4.78 -13.73 -1.02
CA HIS A 181 5.74 -12.76 -0.52
C HIS A 181 7.11 -13.43 -0.30
N LEU A 182 8.11 -13.00 -1.06
CA LEU A 182 9.52 -13.32 -0.82
C LEU A 182 10.06 -12.52 0.37
N TYR A 183 9.61 -11.26 0.47
CA TYR A 183 9.84 -10.37 1.59
C TYR A 183 8.61 -9.49 1.80
N TRP A 184 8.23 -9.29 3.04
CA TRP A 184 7.25 -8.32 3.47
C TRP A 184 7.78 -7.58 4.68
N GLY A 185 7.93 -6.27 4.55
CA GLY A 185 8.30 -5.38 5.64
C GLY A 185 7.24 -4.32 5.84
N ASP A 186 6.55 -4.34 6.98
CA ASP A 186 5.59 -3.32 7.34
C ASP A 186 6.24 -2.26 8.22
N ARG A 187 6.22 -1.02 7.73
CA ARG A 187 6.80 0.17 8.42
C ARG A 187 8.24 -0.03 8.89
N VAL A 188 9.03 -0.74 8.11
CA VAL A 188 10.40 -1.15 8.46
C VAL A 188 11.41 -0.02 8.49
N ARG A 189 11.09 1.10 7.87
CA ARG A 189 11.94 2.31 7.85
C ARG A 189 11.06 3.54 7.94
N THR A 190 11.70 4.66 8.31
CA THR A 190 11.07 5.98 8.35
C THR A 190 11.92 6.95 7.56
N ILE A 191 11.27 7.86 6.82
CA ILE A 191 11.91 8.98 6.15
C ILE A 191 11.29 10.28 6.63
N GLU A 192 12.06 11.35 6.50
CA GLU A 192 11.58 12.72 6.64
C GLU A 192 11.44 13.36 5.25
N VAL A 193 10.30 13.95 5.00
CA VAL A 193 10.07 14.75 3.79
C VAL A 193 10.19 16.21 4.16
N ASP A 194 11.17 16.91 3.54
CA ASP A 194 11.32 18.36 3.67
C ASP A 194 10.59 19.06 2.53
N GLY A 195 9.79 20.07 2.87
CA GLY A 195 8.97 20.78 1.90
C GLY A 195 8.02 21.78 2.54
N PRO A 196 7.10 22.36 1.78
CA PRO A 196 6.13 23.31 2.33
C PRO A 196 5.21 22.64 3.36
N ALA A 197 5.01 23.31 4.49
CA ALA A 197 4.15 22.82 5.58
C ALA A 197 2.66 22.79 5.19
N THR A 198 2.29 23.57 4.18
CA THR A 198 0.92 23.74 3.70
C THR A 198 0.87 23.46 2.19
N GLY A 199 0.28 22.38 1.82
CA GLY A 199 -0.18 22.05 0.48
C GLY A 199 -1.45 21.24 0.62
N ALA A 200 -2.48 21.53 -0.15
CA ALA A 200 -3.61 20.62 -0.30
C ALA A 200 -3.04 19.32 -0.90
N VAL A 201 -2.68 18.40 -0.04
CA VAL A 201 -2.41 17.03 -0.48
C VAL A 201 -3.76 16.49 -0.90
N ALA A 202 -4.01 16.49 -2.22
CA ALA A 202 -5.10 15.70 -2.75
C ALA A 202 -4.84 14.26 -2.28
N TYR A 203 -5.83 13.68 -1.64
CA TYR A 203 -5.86 12.29 -1.14
C TYR A 203 -5.93 11.28 -2.31
N THR A 204 -5.14 11.50 -3.31
CA THR A 204 -4.90 10.52 -4.35
C THR A 204 -3.48 10.06 -4.10
N PRO A 205 -3.24 8.78 -3.75
CA PRO A 205 -1.88 8.30 -3.65
C PRO A 205 -1.18 8.68 -4.94
N ALA A 206 -0.21 9.58 -4.85
CA ALA A 206 0.56 9.95 -6.01
C ALA A 206 1.20 8.66 -6.51
N LEU A 207 0.86 8.26 -7.73
CA LEU A 207 1.51 7.16 -8.42
C LEU A 207 2.95 7.61 -8.70
N ALA A 208 3.80 7.54 -7.67
CA ALA A 208 5.21 7.75 -7.85
C ALA A 208 5.75 6.62 -8.73
N SER A 209 6.52 6.95 -9.74
CA SER A 209 7.14 5.92 -10.58
C SER A 209 8.12 5.12 -9.74
N LEU A 210 8.06 3.80 -9.83
CA LEU A 210 9.01 2.89 -9.21
C LEU A 210 9.91 2.33 -10.30
N SER A 211 11.15 2.78 -10.35
CA SER A 211 12.18 2.18 -11.21
C SER A 211 12.98 1.16 -10.42
N VAL A 212 13.31 0.04 -11.05
CA VAL A 212 13.99 -1.09 -10.42
C VAL A 212 15.08 -1.60 -11.35
N THR A 213 16.29 -1.74 -10.82
CA THR A 213 17.43 -2.22 -11.57
C THR A 213 18.15 -3.33 -10.82
N ALA A 214 18.34 -4.48 -11.47
CA ALA A 214 19.25 -5.53 -11.01
C ALA A 214 20.67 -5.28 -11.55
N PRO A 215 21.75 -5.66 -10.84
CA PRO A 215 23.12 -5.43 -11.29
C PRO A 215 23.43 -6.13 -12.61
N ALA A 216 24.26 -5.47 -13.43
CA ALA A 216 24.62 -5.92 -14.79
C ALA A 216 25.33 -7.28 -14.83
N SER A 217 25.95 -7.74 -13.76
CA SER A 217 26.61 -9.05 -13.66
C SER A 217 25.64 -10.24 -13.82
N GLN A 218 24.35 -10.02 -13.65
CA GLN A 218 23.32 -11.04 -13.83
C GLN A 218 22.77 -11.12 -15.26
N ARG A 219 23.19 -10.23 -16.16
CA ARG A 219 22.77 -10.22 -17.58
C ARG A 219 23.59 -11.16 -18.49
N ARG A 220 24.71 -11.69 -18.03
CA ARG A 220 25.69 -12.40 -18.89
C ARG A 220 25.53 -13.92 -19.00
N VAL A 221 24.51 -14.54 -18.45
CA VAL A 221 24.40 -16.03 -18.44
C VAL A 221 23.36 -16.54 -19.46
N LEU A 222 22.83 -15.72 -20.36
CA LEU A 222 21.78 -16.17 -21.29
C LEU A 222 22.12 -16.05 -22.78
N ASP A 223 23.38 -15.79 -23.17
CA ASP A 223 23.85 -15.82 -24.58
C ASP A 223 24.99 -16.82 -24.75
N SER A 224 24.71 -18.10 -24.44
CA SER A 224 25.52 -19.21 -24.90
C SER A 224 24.69 -20.49 -25.00
#